data_b50e5b64add34b9802d53f0be12e47b9
#
_entry.id   b50e5b64add34b9802d53f0be12e47b9
#
_cell.length_a   1.000
_cell.length_b   1.000
_cell.length_c   1.000
_cell.angle_alpha   90.00
_cell.angle_beta   90.00
_cell.angle_gamma   90.00
#
_symmetry.space_group_name_H-M   'P 1'
#
loop_
_entity.id
_entity.type
_entity.pdbx_description
1 polymer ?
#
loop_
_entity_poly.entity_id
_entity_poly.type
_entity_poly.pdbx_seq_one_letter_code
_entity_poly.pdbx_strand_id
1 'polypeptide(L)'
;VLTQEQTGCVARNVTLQDVIDTQGVRLLKDSVILMDEKGNVADADVQINDDNTFLMSTGRTLVRDSRYSICDNDKGGLFEQVMYNPLDCQEQKSMIVEYQAAVIDAALAGQKVHNTAVADSSEKIPATGEAETEVHSPILEIVKESDKKEYASGEKGYYKLTVRQLREDVTDQNIVIEDKLETQGASIVKDSIFVKKNGIELKDAKIEADDTGFVIQTGASLSDMDKIEVCYEVVFKTESTEPEKIVNTAKARGDISPEIAAQQEVYVKTKAEPTATPTPSAT
;
A
#
# COMPACT_ATOMS: atom_id res chain seq x y z
N VAL A 1 -22.98 4.39 -8.85
CA VAL A 1 -23.98 4.02 -9.88
C VAL A 1 -25.13 5.02 -9.82
N LEU A 2 -25.52 5.55 -10.98
CA LEU A 2 -26.63 6.49 -11.12
C LEU A 2 -27.84 5.74 -11.70
N THR A 3 -28.99 5.85 -11.05
CA THR A 3 -30.25 5.23 -11.46
C THR A 3 -31.42 6.18 -11.29
N GLN A 4 -32.46 6.03 -12.10
CA GLN A 4 -33.76 6.67 -11.86
C GLN A 4 -34.71 5.67 -11.20
N GLU A 5 -35.13 5.94 -9.97
CA GLU A 5 -35.93 5.01 -9.19
C GLU A 5 -37.44 5.22 -9.29
N GLN A 6 -37.88 6.41 -9.71
CA GLN A 6 -39.32 6.70 -9.84
C GLN A 6 -39.86 6.19 -11.17
N THR A 7 -40.89 5.35 -11.12
CA THR A 7 -41.62 4.86 -12.29
C THR A 7 -42.30 6.00 -13.03
N GLY A 8 -42.18 6.06 -14.36
CA GLY A 8 -42.79 7.08 -15.19
C GLY A 8 -42.07 8.44 -15.16
N CYS A 9 -40.92 8.52 -14.49
CA CYS A 9 -40.09 9.72 -14.46
C CYS A 9 -38.81 9.54 -15.30
N VAL A 10 -38.35 10.65 -15.85
CA VAL A 10 -37.08 10.73 -16.59
C VAL A 10 -36.19 11.77 -15.93
N ALA A 11 -34.89 11.51 -15.92
CA ALA A 11 -33.88 12.49 -15.53
C ALA A 11 -33.04 12.82 -16.76
N ARG A 12 -33.25 14.03 -17.34
CA ARG A 12 -32.54 14.48 -18.55
C ARG A 12 -31.28 15.25 -18.24
N ASN A 13 -30.32 15.17 -19.14
CA ASN A 13 -29.05 15.88 -19.01
C ASN A 13 -28.44 15.69 -17.61
N VAL A 14 -28.29 14.43 -17.22
CA VAL A 14 -27.78 14.09 -15.90
C VAL A 14 -26.37 14.62 -15.73
N THR A 15 -26.16 15.31 -14.63
CA THR A 15 -24.83 15.78 -14.17
C THR A 15 -24.47 15.09 -12.87
N LEU A 16 -23.16 14.93 -12.63
CA LEU A 16 -22.62 14.40 -11.39
C LEU A 16 -21.53 15.35 -10.89
N GLN A 17 -21.66 15.80 -9.68
CA GLN A 17 -20.56 16.40 -8.92
C GLN A 17 -20.09 15.39 -7.88
N ASP A 18 -18.80 15.13 -7.83
CA ASP A 18 -18.19 14.23 -6.86
C ASP A 18 -17.08 14.95 -6.11
N VAL A 19 -17.02 14.76 -4.80
CA VAL A 19 -16.10 15.42 -3.90
C VAL A 19 -15.46 14.39 -2.98
N ILE A 20 -14.14 14.27 -3.05
CA ILE A 20 -13.37 13.55 -2.05
C ILE A 20 -13.12 14.51 -0.88
N ASP A 21 -13.92 14.40 0.17
CA ASP A 21 -13.95 15.35 1.30
C ASP A 21 -12.70 15.25 2.20
N THR A 22 -11.95 14.16 2.09
CA THR A 22 -10.78 13.90 2.94
C THR A 22 -9.53 14.57 2.36
N GLN A 23 -8.88 15.41 3.15
CA GLN A 23 -7.57 15.96 2.80
C GLN A 23 -6.51 14.85 2.76
N GLY A 24 -5.49 15.02 1.92
CA GLY A 24 -4.43 14.01 1.74
C GLY A 24 -4.80 12.87 0.80
N VAL A 25 -5.92 12.99 0.08
CA VAL A 25 -6.29 12.13 -1.04
C VAL A 25 -6.33 12.98 -2.30
N ARG A 26 -5.89 12.43 -3.42
CA ARG A 26 -5.87 13.12 -4.71
C ARG A 26 -6.52 12.29 -5.79
N LEU A 27 -7.49 12.87 -6.50
CA LEU A 27 -8.09 12.29 -7.69
C LEU A 27 -7.05 12.13 -8.82
N LEU A 28 -7.01 10.98 -9.46
CA LEU A 28 -6.23 10.75 -10.66
C LEU A 28 -7.05 11.21 -11.87
N LYS A 29 -6.70 12.38 -12.42
CA LYS A 29 -7.50 13.13 -13.39
C LYS A 29 -7.91 12.32 -14.63
N ASP A 30 -7.00 11.51 -15.16
CA ASP A 30 -7.22 10.72 -16.38
C ASP A 30 -7.99 9.40 -16.13
N SER A 31 -8.38 9.15 -14.88
CA SER A 31 -9.05 7.90 -14.48
C SER A 31 -10.58 8.00 -14.45
N VAL A 32 -11.14 9.21 -14.58
CA VAL A 32 -12.60 9.41 -14.50
C VAL A 32 -13.24 8.95 -15.79
N ILE A 33 -14.06 7.90 -15.72
CA ILE A 33 -14.76 7.33 -16.86
C ILE A 33 -16.25 7.18 -16.57
N LEU A 34 -17.05 7.39 -17.63
CA LEU A 34 -18.47 7.06 -17.63
C LEU A 34 -18.67 5.75 -18.38
N MET A 35 -19.49 4.85 -17.85
CA MET A 35 -19.92 3.62 -18.52
C MET A 35 -21.43 3.55 -18.60
N ASP A 36 -21.92 2.95 -19.68
CA ASP A 36 -23.33 2.62 -19.86
C ASP A 36 -23.75 1.42 -18.97
N GLU A 37 -25.03 1.08 -19.02
CA GLU A 37 -25.60 -0.07 -18.27
C GLU A 37 -24.99 -1.44 -18.65
N LYS A 38 -24.25 -1.52 -19.75
CA LYS A 38 -23.59 -2.73 -20.24
C LYS A 38 -22.08 -2.74 -19.92
N GLY A 39 -21.58 -1.69 -19.27
CA GLY A 39 -20.17 -1.53 -18.97
C GLY A 39 -19.31 -1.01 -20.11
N ASN A 40 -19.92 -0.50 -21.21
CA ASN A 40 -19.14 0.13 -22.28
C ASN A 40 -18.81 1.56 -21.90
N VAL A 41 -17.57 1.98 -22.14
CA VAL A 41 -17.16 3.37 -21.95
C VAL A 41 -17.94 4.29 -22.86
N ALA A 42 -18.45 5.38 -22.29
CA ALA A 42 -19.25 6.38 -22.94
C ALA A 42 -18.60 7.77 -22.83
N ASP A 43 -18.83 8.61 -23.84
CA ASP A 43 -18.36 9.99 -23.82
C ASP A 43 -19.10 10.80 -22.73
N ALA A 44 -18.36 11.63 -22.02
CA ALA A 44 -18.87 12.62 -21.08
C ALA A 44 -17.96 13.84 -21.05
N ASP A 45 -18.51 15.00 -20.72
CA ASP A 45 -17.71 16.20 -20.44
C ASP A 45 -17.34 16.21 -18.95
N VAL A 46 -16.04 16.09 -18.66
CA VAL A 46 -15.52 16.01 -17.30
C VAL A 46 -14.62 17.22 -17.01
N GLN A 47 -15.02 18.01 -16.04
CA GLN A 47 -14.26 19.15 -15.53
C GLN A 47 -13.72 18.79 -14.15
N ILE A 48 -12.39 18.78 -14.01
CA ILE A 48 -11.70 18.42 -12.76
C ILE A 48 -11.14 19.68 -12.12
N ASN A 49 -11.51 19.89 -10.86
CA ASN A 49 -11.00 20.95 -10.01
C ASN A 49 -9.75 20.48 -9.25
N ASP A 50 -8.93 21.43 -8.79
CA ASP A 50 -7.68 21.12 -8.07
C ASP A 50 -7.90 20.54 -6.69
N ASP A 51 -9.08 20.67 -6.14
CA ASP A 51 -9.49 20.30 -4.77
C ASP A 51 -10.13 18.91 -4.65
N ASN A 52 -9.80 17.98 -5.54
CA ASN A 52 -10.37 16.62 -5.56
C ASN A 52 -11.86 16.54 -5.88
N THR A 53 -12.34 17.53 -6.60
CA THR A 53 -13.72 17.60 -7.08
C THR A 53 -13.74 17.46 -8.60
N PHE A 54 -14.67 16.69 -9.12
CA PHE A 54 -15.00 16.75 -10.54
C PHE A 54 -16.49 17.03 -10.76
N LEU A 55 -16.78 17.67 -11.87
CA LEU A 55 -18.11 17.83 -12.41
C LEU A 55 -18.18 17.11 -13.75
N MET A 56 -19.14 16.22 -13.90
CA MET A 56 -19.38 15.47 -15.13
C MET A 56 -20.73 15.82 -15.71
N SER A 57 -20.77 16.19 -16.99
CA SER A 57 -22.00 16.26 -17.76
C SER A 57 -22.08 15.02 -18.64
N THR A 58 -23.04 14.15 -18.35
CA THR A 58 -23.12 12.85 -19.01
C THR A 58 -23.73 12.94 -20.43
N GLY A 59 -24.49 14.00 -20.71
CA GLY A 59 -25.27 14.12 -21.94
C GLY A 59 -26.35 13.04 -22.09
N ARG A 60 -26.65 12.31 -21.00
CA ARG A 60 -27.53 11.13 -20.99
C ARG A 60 -28.82 11.40 -20.23
N THR A 61 -29.81 10.58 -20.53
CA THR A 61 -31.12 10.54 -19.86
C THR A 61 -31.24 9.22 -19.11
N LEU A 62 -31.57 9.29 -17.83
CA LEU A 62 -31.89 8.11 -17.01
C LEU A 62 -33.39 7.86 -16.97
N VAL A 63 -33.78 6.61 -17.22
CA VAL A 63 -35.15 6.12 -17.16
C VAL A 63 -35.21 4.84 -16.35
N ARG A 64 -36.25 4.64 -15.54
CA ARG A 64 -36.41 3.38 -14.80
C ARG A 64 -36.86 2.23 -15.71
N ASP A 65 -37.81 2.54 -16.59
CA ASP A 65 -38.29 1.61 -17.60
C ASP A 65 -38.53 2.35 -18.93
N SER A 66 -38.61 1.62 -20.00
CA SER A 66 -38.83 2.15 -21.34
C SER A 66 -40.26 2.64 -21.61
N ARG A 67 -41.09 2.71 -20.57
CA ARG A 67 -42.48 3.16 -20.66
C ARG A 67 -42.68 4.32 -19.72
N TYR A 68 -42.95 5.50 -20.26
CA TYR A 68 -43.39 6.65 -19.50
C TYR A 68 -44.70 7.15 -20.08
N SER A 69 -45.59 7.57 -19.19
CA SER A 69 -46.87 8.17 -19.55
C SER A 69 -46.73 9.68 -19.51
N ILE A 70 -47.06 10.33 -20.59
CA ILE A 70 -47.25 11.78 -20.60
C ILE A 70 -48.68 12.06 -20.25
N CYS A 71 -48.94 12.69 -19.12
CA CYS A 71 -50.26 13.23 -18.79
C CYS A 71 -50.41 14.58 -19.44
N ASP A 72 -51.22 14.67 -20.50
CA ASP A 72 -51.64 15.93 -21.09
C ASP A 72 -52.86 16.43 -20.30
N ASN A 73 -52.66 17.46 -19.48
CA ASN A 73 -53.68 18.02 -18.58
C ASN A 73 -54.69 18.98 -19.29
N ASP A 74 -54.46 19.28 -20.57
CA ASP A 74 -55.30 20.31 -21.23
C ASP A 74 -56.66 19.83 -21.76
N LYS A 75 -56.97 18.55 -21.67
CA LYS A 75 -58.27 17.99 -22.16
C LYS A 75 -58.94 17.00 -21.27
N GLY A 76 -58.60 16.91 -20.00
CA GLY A 76 -59.41 16.15 -19.02
C GLY A 76 -59.51 14.63 -19.31
N GLY A 77 -58.67 14.04 -20.13
CA GLY A 77 -58.62 12.64 -20.43
C GLY A 77 -57.18 12.12 -20.20
N LEU A 78 -57.09 11.05 -19.45
CA LEU A 78 -55.89 10.24 -19.33
C LEU A 78 -55.66 9.56 -20.69
N PHE A 79 -54.76 10.13 -21.49
CA PHE A 79 -54.19 9.40 -22.63
C PHE A 79 -52.88 8.80 -22.21
N GLU A 80 -52.82 7.53 -22.03
CA GLU A 80 -51.58 6.76 -21.90
C GLU A 80 -50.99 6.66 -23.32
N GLN A 81 -50.23 7.66 -23.69
CA GLN A 81 -49.44 7.63 -24.93
C GLN A 81 -48.07 7.10 -24.55
N VAL A 82 -47.85 5.80 -24.75
CA VAL A 82 -46.51 5.21 -24.69
C VAL A 82 -45.74 5.75 -25.91
N MET A 83 -44.96 6.82 -25.69
CA MET A 83 -44.03 7.29 -26.68
C MET A 83 -42.77 6.45 -26.62
N TYR A 84 -42.72 5.45 -27.43
CA TYR A 84 -41.48 4.73 -27.74
C TYR A 84 -40.73 5.58 -28.76
N ASN A 85 -39.67 6.26 -28.34
CA ASN A 85 -38.76 6.91 -29.26
C ASN A 85 -37.52 6.00 -29.46
N PRO A 86 -37.51 5.16 -30.52
CA PRO A 86 -36.41 4.24 -30.77
C PRO A 86 -35.12 4.93 -31.25
N LEU A 87 -35.13 6.24 -31.42
CA LEU A 87 -34.02 7.03 -31.97
C LEU A 87 -33.21 7.72 -30.87
N ASP A 88 -33.69 7.74 -29.63
CA ASP A 88 -32.92 8.34 -28.54
C ASP A 88 -32.02 7.26 -27.85
N CYS A 89 -30.91 6.99 -28.53
CA CYS A 89 -29.88 6.06 -28.02
C CYS A 89 -29.14 6.57 -26.77
N GLN A 90 -29.60 7.70 -26.18
CA GLN A 90 -29.05 8.28 -24.97
C GLN A 90 -29.81 7.89 -23.69
N GLU A 91 -30.96 7.20 -23.82
CA GLU A 91 -31.68 6.69 -22.67
C GLU A 91 -30.96 5.48 -22.05
N GLN A 92 -30.75 5.54 -20.76
CA GLN A 92 -30.07 4.51 -19.96
C GLN A 92 -30.91 4.21 -18.72
N LYS A 93 -30.91 2.95 -18.26
CA LYS A 93 -31.51 2.57 -16.96
C LYS A 93 -30.56 2.88 -15.83
N SER A 94 -29.28 2.74 -16.07
CA SER A 94 -28.22 3.08 -15.14
C SER A 94 -26.98 3.57 -15.87
N MET A 95 -26.18 4.32 -15.17
CA MET A 95 -24.83 4.71 -15.58
C MET A 95 -23.87 4.42 -14.43
N ILE A 96 -22.64 4.07 -14.76
CA ILE A 96 -21.57 3.83 -13.79
C ILE A 96 -20.51 4.88 -14.04
N VAL A 97 -20.09 5.57 -13.00
CA VAL A 97 -18.92 6.44 -13.00
C VAL A 97 -17.87 5.78 -12.16
N GLU A 98 -16.70 5.56 -12.73
CA GLU A 98 -15.53 5.03 -12.03
C GLU A 98 -14.38 6.01 -12.12
N TYR A 99 -13.57 6.07 -11.07
CA TYR A 99 -12.33 6.83 -11.04
C TYR A 99 -11.38 6.25 -10.00
N GLN A 100 -10.13 6.66 -10.08
CA GLN A 100 -9.09 6.29 -9.12
C GLN A 100 -8.66 7.52 -8.32
N ALA A 101 -8.37 7.29 -7.05
CA ALA A 101 -7.79 8.29 -6.17
C ALA A 101 -6.56 7.72 -5.46
N ALA A 102 -5.55 8.56 -5.26
CA ALA A 102 -4.33 8.20 -4.56
C ALA A 102 -4.32 8.82 -3.17
N VAL A 103 -4.06 8.03 -2.15
CA VAL A 103 -3.73 8.53 -0.82
C VAL A 103 -2.30 9.07 -0.86
N ILE A 104 -2.13 10.35 -0.57
CA ILE A 104 -0.84 11.06 -0.62
C ILE A 104 -0.34 11.50 0.76
N ASP A 105 -1.16 11.34 1.79
CA ASP A 105 -0.79 11.63 3.19
C ASP A 105 -0.72 10.32 3.98
N ALA A 106 0.48 9.98 4.45
CA ALA A 106 0.72 8.80 5.28
C ALA A 106 -0.09 8.81 6.60
N ALA A 107 -0.46 10.00 7.10
CA ALA A 107 -1.27 10.13 8.30
C ALA A 107 -2.69 9.55 8.17
N LEU A 108 -3.15 9.31 6.93
CA LEU A 108 -4.44 8.65 6.68
C LEU A 108 -4.41 7.14 6.90
N ALA A 109 -3.26 6.54 7.10
CA ALA A 109 -3.14 5.10 7.36
C ALA A 109 -3.99 4.67 8.57
N GLY A 110 -4.89 3.72 8.38
CA GLY A 110 -5.86 3.27 9.38
C GLY A 110 -7.04 4.20 9.62
N GLN A 111 -7.20 5.26 8.81
CA GLN A 111 -8.33 6.18 8.87
C GLN A 111 -9.30 5.90 7.70
N LYS A 112 -10.42 6.63 7.69
CA LYS A 112 -11.41 6.55 6.62
C LYS A 112 -11.29 7.73 5.68
N VAL A 113 -11.40 7.45 4.40
CA VAL A 113 -11.63 8.45 3.34
C VAL A 113 -13.12 8.56 3.11
N HIS A 114 -13.62 9.78 3.13
CA HIS A 114 -15.02 10.10 2.88
C HIS A 114 -15.19 10.72 1.50
N ASN A 115 -16.25 10.31 0.82
CA ASN A 115 -16.59 10.79 -0.51
C ASN A 115 -18.09 11.10 -0.61
N THR A 116 -18.42 12.22 -1.23
CA THR A 116 -19.80 12.66 -1.48
C THR A 116 -20.04 12.88 -2.96
N ALA A 117 -21.07 12.27 -3.49
CA ALA A 117 -21.52 12.45 -4.87
C ALA A 117 -22.92 13.04 -4.92
N VAL A 118 -23.10 14.08 -5.74
CA VAL A 118 -24.40 14.71 -5.97
C VAL A 118 -24.74 14.62 -7.46
N ALA A 119 -25.80 13.91 -7.77
CA ALA A 119 -26.37 13.86 -9.10
C ALA A 119 -27.53 14.86 -9.22
N ASP A 120 -27.63 15.54 -10.36
CA ASP A 120 -28.74 16.43 -10.69
C ASP A 120 -29.16 16.22 -12.16
N SER A 121 -30.27 16.79 -12.53
CA SER A 121 -30.81 16.70 -13.88
C SER A 121 -31.52 18.00 -14.29
N SER A 122 -31.98 18.09 -15.53
CA SER A 122 -32.79 19.21 -15.99
C SER A 122 -34.07 19.40 -15.18
N GLU A 123 -34.56 18.36 -14.54
CA GLU A 123 -35.73 18.37 -13.66
C GLU A 123 -35.46 18.99 -12.28
N LYS A 124 -34.18 19.24 -11.95
CA LYS A 124 -33.77 19.89 -10.70
C LYS A 124 -34.19 19.13 -9.41
N ILE A 125 -34.05 17.84 -9.46
CA ILE A 125 -34.27 16.95 -8.31
C ILE A 125 -32.94 16.28 -7.98
N PRO A 126 -32.09 16.90 -7.17
CA PRO A 126 -30.77 16.36 -6.85
C PRO A 126 -30.89 15.11 -5.94
N ALA A 127 -29.97 14.19 -6.12
CA ALA A 127 -29.77 13.03 -5.28
C ALA A 127 -28.35 12.99 -4.77
N THR A 128 -28.16 12.73 -3.49
CA THR A 128 -26.83 12.65 -2.86
C THR A 128 -26.53 11.21 -2.45
N GLY A 129 -25.31 10.77 -2.71
CA GLY A 129 -24.74 9.52 -2.22
C GLY A 129 -23.45 9.79 -1.48
N GLU A 130 -23.21 9.06 -0.41
CA GLU A 130 -21.99 9.14 0.39
C GLU A 130 -21.36 7.75 0.50
N ALA A 131 -20.03 7.71 0.60
CA ALA A 131 -19.29 6.49 0.81
C ALA A 131 -18.07 6.74 1.70
N GLU A 132 -17.72 5.75 2.48
CA GLU A 132 -16.49 5.71 3.26
C GLU A 132 -15.65 4.51 2.85
N THR A 133 -14.33 4.70 2.76
CA THR A 133 -13.37 3.63 2.50
C THR A 133 -12.25 3.72 3.53
N GLU A 134 -11.92 2.59 4.17
CA GLU A 134 -10.79 2.53 5.09
C GLU A 134 -9.46 2.53 4.32
N VAL A 135 -8.54 3.39 4.75
CA VAL A 135 -7.16 3.39 4.25
C VAL A 135 -6.37 2.33 5.00
N HIS A 136 -5.99 1.27 4.32
CA HIS A 136 -5.21 0.22 4.93
C HIS A 136 -3.77 0.67 5.19
N SER A 137 -3.28 0.44 6.42
CA SER A 137 -1.87 0.62 6.77
C SER A 137 -1.05 -0.58 6.35
N PRO A 138 0.18 -0.40 5.85
CA PRO A 138 1.10 -1.51 5.67
C PRO A 138 1.45 -2.14 7.03
N ILE A 139 1.72 -3.44 7.01
CA ILE A 139 2.17 -4.20 8.18
C ILE A 139 3.53 -4.78 7.82
N LEU A 140 4.59 -4.24 8.40
CA LEU A 140 5.92 -4.80 8.24
C LEU A 140 6.17 -5.90 9.28
N GLU A 141 6.90 -6.91 8.88
CA GLU A 141 7.50 -7.94 9.72
C GLU A 141 9.02 -7.89 9.51
N ILE A 142 9.79 -8.02 10.60
CA ILE A 142 11.23 -8.20 10.53
C ILE A 142 11.64 -9.48 11.26
N VAL A 143 12.44 -10.30 10.59
CA VAL A 143 13.04 -11.51 11.16
C VAL A 143 14.56 -11.38 11.10
N LYS A 144 15.25 -11.71 12.19
CA LYS A 144 16.70 -11.70 12.31
C LYS A 144 17.20 -13.08 12.70
N GLU A 145 18.12 -13.61 11.92
CA GLU A 145 18.69 -14.94 12.10
C GLU A 145 20.21 -14.89 12.09
N SER A 146 20.85 -15.81 12.81
CA SER A 146 22.29 -16.10 12.72
C SER A 146 22.49 -17.54 12.26
N ASP A 147 23.59 -17.80 11.58
CA ASP A 147 23.92 -19.16 11.10
C ASP A 147 24.25 -20.12 12.25
N LYS A 148 24.68 -19.61 13.42
CA LYS A 148 24.96 -20.38 14.62
C LYS A 148 24.49 -19.66 15.88
N LYS A 149 24.41 -20.38 17.01
CA LYS A 149 24.12 -19.83 18.32
C LYS A 149 25.38 -19.62 19.19
N GLU A 150 26.47 -20.28 18.82
CA GLU A 150 27.74 -20.20 19.55
C GLU A 150 28.88 -20.05 18.57
N TYR A 151 29.87 -19.20 18.90
CA TYR A 151 31.04 -18.93 18.12
C TYR A 151 32.31 -19.00 19.01
N ALA A 152 33.44 -19.33 18.36
CA ALA A 152 34.74 -19.17 18.98
C ALA A 152 35.29 -17.74 18.70
N SER A 153 36.12 -17.24 19.62
CA SER A 153 36.85 -15.99 19.40
C SER A 153 37.71 -16.08 18.14
N GLY A 154 37.62 -15.08 17.30
CA GLY A 154 38.23 -15.02 15.95
C GLY A 154 37.38 -15.67 14.84
N GLU A 155 36.25 -16.30 15.17
CA GLU A 155 35.37 -16.90 14.17
C GLU A 155 34.52 -15.85 13.47
N LYS A 156 34.23 -16.08 12.19
CA LYS A 156 33.22 -15.33 11.44
C LYS A 156 31.86 -16.02 11.53
N GLY A 157 30.82 -15.24 11.69
CA GLY A 157 29.44 -15.69 11.59
C GLY A 157 28.64 -14.84 10.61
N TYR A 158 27.47 -15.30 10.26
CA TYR A 158 26.58 -14.67 9.30
C TYR A 158 25.26 -14.33 9.94
N TYR A 159 24.80 -13.11 9.68
CA TYR A 159 23.43 -12.70 10.00
C TYR A 159 22.63 -12.50 8.74
N LYS A 160 21.36 -12.80 8.85
CA LYS A 160 20.35 -12.54 7.83
C LYS A 160 19.19 -11.79 8.46
N LEU A 161 18.80 -10.68 7.82
CA LEU A 161 17.57 -9.96 8.10
C LEU A 161 16.60 -10.22 6.96
N THR A 162 15.33 -10.38 7.29
CA THR A 162 14.25 -10.44 6.30
C THR A 162 13.16 -9.46 6.73
N VAL A 163 12.87 -8.47 5.91
CA VAL A 163 11.77 -7.52 6.09
C VAL A 163 10.71 -7.84 5.05
N ARG A 164 9.45 -7.98 5.47
CA ARG A 164 8.30 -8.31 4.62
C ARG A 164 7.17 -7.35 4.86
N GLN A 165 6.38 -7.08 3.82
CA GLN A 165 5.07 -6.47 3.92
C GLN A 165 4.02 -7.58 3.88
N LEU A 166 3.10 -7.61 4.86
CA LEU A 166 2.18 -8.73 5.08
C LEU A 166 0.75 -8.48 4.60
N ARG A 167 0.41 -7.23 4.25
CA ARG A 167 -0.93 -6.89 3.81
C ARG A 167 -0.99 -6.75 2.30
N GLU A 168 -1.96 -7.42 1.68
CA GLU A 168 -2.29 -7.24 0.27
C GLU A 168 -2.78 -5.82 -0.01
N ASP A 169 -2.67 -5.39 -1.26
CA ASP A 169 -3.16 -4.10 -1.79
C ASP A 169 -2.60 -2.84 -1.09
N VAL A 170 -1.52 -2.98 -0.34
CA VAL A 170 -0.85 -1.85 0.33
C VAL A 170 0.64 -1.84 0.01
N THR A 171 1.16 -0.66 -0.30
CA THR A 171 2.58 -0.43 -0.54
C THR A 171 3.14 0.53 0.49
N ASP A 172 4.27 0.15 1.11
CA ASP A 172 5.07 1.06 1.90
C ASP A 172 6.33 1.45 1.12
N GLN A 173 6.71 2.72 1.18
CA GLN A 173 7.81 3.26 0.39
C GLN A 173 9.03 3.56 1.28
N ASN A 174 10.18 3.77 0.63
CA ASN A 174 11.41 4.22 1.27
C ASN A 174 11.79 3.40 2.49
N ILE A 175 11.81 2.08 2.35
CA ILE A 175 12.16 1.17 3.44
C ILE A 175 13.58 1.46 3.92
N VAL A 176 13.71 1.73 5.21
CA VAL A 176 14.98 1.93 5.91
C VAL A 176 15.19 0.76 6.87
N ILE A 177 16.39 0.20 6.85
CA ILE A 177 16.79 -0.90 7.74
C ILE A 177 18.02 -0.45 8.54
N GLU A 178 17.95 -0.61 9.85
CA GLU A 178 19.04 -0.34 10.77
C GLU A 178 19.44 -1.62 11.48
N ASP A 179 20.74 -1.79 11.75
CA ASP A 179 21.25 -2.90 12.52
C ASP A 179 22.31 -2.42 13.50
N LYS A 180 22.30 -2.96 14.71
CA LYS A 180 23.22 -2.56 15.76
C LYS A 180 23.61 -3.69 16.67
N LEU A 181 24.92 -3.88 16.84
CA LEU A 181 25.50 -4.70 17.88
C LEU A 181 25.38 -3.94 19.22
N GLU A 182 24.53 -4.41 20.12
CA GLU A 182 24.27 -3.74 21.40
C GLU A 182 25.36 -4.04 22.45
N THR A 183 26.15 -5.09 22.22
CA THR A 183 27.21 -5.52 23.13
C THR A 183 28.56 -5.53 22.43
N GLN A 184 29.62 -5.39 23.22
CA GLN A 184 31.01 -5.56 22.75
C GLN A 184 31.28 -7.04 22.44
N GLY A 185 32.38 -7.32 21.74
CA GLY A 185 32.80 -8.70 21.44
C GLY A 185 32.41 -9.16 20.04
N ALA A 186 31.92 -8.26 19.19
CA ALA A 186 31.66 -8.53 17.77
C ALA A 186 31.90 -7.28 16.94
N SER A 187 32.25 -7.45 15.66
CA SER A 187 32.43 -6.35 14.70
C SER A 187 31.86 -6.73 13.34
N ILE A 188 31.11 -5.83 12.71
CA ILE A 188 30.53 -6.01 11.39
C ILE A 188 31.62 -5.86 10.32
N VAL A 189 31.63 -6.75 9.34
CA VAL A 189 32.47 -6.67 8.16
C VAL A 189 31.73 -5.83 7.11
N LYS A 190 32.04 -4.54 7.02
CA LYS A 190 31.29 -3.53 6.23
C LYS A 190 31.10 -3.93 4.75
N ASP A 191 32.17 -4.43 4.13
CA ASP A 191 32.15 -4.81 2.70
C ASP A 191 31.36 -6.10 2.43
N SER A 192 30.86 -6.77 3.45
CA SER A 192 30.06 -7.99 3.34
C SER A 192 28.55 -7.74 3.29
N ILE A 193 28.12 -6.49 3.51
CA ILE A 193 26.70 -6.16 3.56
C ILE A 193 26.10 -6.24 2.16
N PHE A 194 25.12 -7.10 2.01
CA PHE A 194 24.47 -7.37 0.73
C PHE A 194 22.95 -7.31 0.86
N VAL A 195 22.29 -6.54 -0.02
CA VAL A 195 20.85 -6.24 0.03
C VAL A 195 20.15 -6.74 -1.23
N LYS A 196 19.05 -7.48 -1.05
CA LYS A 196 18.19 -7.95 -2.14
C LYS A 196 16.72 -7.62 -1.88
N LYS A 197 15.99 -7.32 -2.95
CA LYS A 197 14.52 -7.35 -2.95
C LYS A 197 14.07 -8.52 -3.84
N ASN A 198 13.28 -9.44 -3.29
CA ASN A 198 12.76 -10.64 -4.00
C ASN A 198 13.85 -11.43 -4.74
N GLY A 199 15.03 -11.54 -4.14
CA GLY A 199 16.19 -12.24 -4.71
C GLY A 199 17.04 -11.41 -5.68
N ILE A 200 16.62 -10.19 -6.05
CA ILE A 200 17.35 -9.29 -6.94
C ILE A 200 18.13 -8.26 -6.12
N GLU A 201 19.42 -8.10 -6.41
CA GLU A 201 20.28 -7.15 -5.72
C GLU A 201 19.81 -5.70 -5.89
N LEU A 202 19.76 -4.95 -4.79
CA LEU A 202 19.46 -3.51 -4.76
C LEU A 202 20.76 -2.71 -4.86
N LYS A 203 21.24 -2.48 -6.09
CA LYS A 203 22.54 -1.81 -6.35
C LYS A 203 22.55 -0.33 -5.96
N ASP A 204 21.38 0.32 -5.93
CA ASP A 204 21.24 1.73 -5.62
C ASP A 204 20.97 1.99 -4.13
N ALA A 205 20.96 0.95 -3.30
CA ALA A 205 20.81 1.09 -1.85
C ALA A 205 22.01 1.84 -1.27
N LYS A 206 21.73 2.87 -0.46
CA LYS A 206 22.77 3.62 0.26
C LYS A 206 23.02 2.95 1.60
N ILE A 207 24.25 2.51 1.83
CA ILE A 207 24.67 1.80 3.04
C ILE A 207 25.69 2.66 3.77
N GLU A 208 25.35 3.06 4.99
CA GLU A 208 26.25 3.70 5.93
C GLU A 208 26.56 2.69 7.04
N ALA A 209 27.81 2.27 7.17
CA ALA A 209 28.21 1.22 8.10
C ALA A 209 29.49 1.55 8.86
N ASP A 210 29.52 1.16 10.13
CA ASP A 210 30.71 1.09 10.95
C ASP A 210 30.91 -0.32 11.52
N ASP A 211 31.84 -0.49 12.46
CA ASP A 211 32.15 -1.80 13.05
C ASP A 211 31.05 -2.30 13.98
N THR A 212 30.11 -1.44 14.39
CA THR A 212 29.08 -1.71 15.38
C THR A 212 27.66 -1.75 14.80
N GLY A 213 27.44 -1.23 13.59
CA GLY A 213 26.11 -1.16 13.00
C GLY A 213 26.12 -0.65 11.57
N PHE A 214 24.92 -0.59 11.00
CA PHE A 214 24.69 0.03 9.71
C PHE A 214 23.27 0.60 9.59
N VAL A 215 23.13 1.55 8.67
CA VAL A 215 21.85 2.06 8.18
C VAL A 215 21.80 1.87 6.69
N ILE A 216 20.71 1.30 6.19
CA ILE A 216 20.45 1.08 4.77
C ILE A 216 19.21 1.87 4.37
N GLN A 217 19.39 2.88 3.50
CA GLN A 217 18.31 3.50 2.74
C GLN A 217 18.14 2.67 1.46
N THR A 218 17.15 1.81 1.44
CA THR A 218 17.01 0.84 0.33
C THR A 218 16.56 1.48 -0.96
N GLY A 219 15.87 2.64 -0.91
CA GLY A 219 15.20 3.25 -2.06
C GLY A 219 14.07 2.39 -2.65
N ALA A 220 13.73 1.30 -1.98
CA ALA A 220 12.74 0.35 -2.44
C ALA A 220 11.42 0.51 -1.69
N SER A 221 10.32 0.15 -2.36
CA SER A 221 9.01 -0.07 -1.76
C SER A 221 8.80 -1.55 -1.46
N LEU A 222 7.91 -1.86 -0.52
CA LEU A 222 7.40 -3.20 -0.27
C LEU A 222 5.88 -3.21 -0.46
N SER A 223 5.40 -4.05 -1.35
CA SER A 223 3.99 -4.31 -1.61
C SER A 223 3.76 -5.83 -1.64
N ASP A 224 2.54 -6.22 -1.43
CA ASP A 224 1.99 -7.55 -1.73
C ASP A 224 2.98 -8.72 -1.58
N MET A 225 3.33 -9.05 -0.34
CA MET A 225 4.27 -10.14 0.01
C MET A 225 5.73 -9.94 -0.44
N ASP A 226 6.09 -8.75 -0.92
CA ASP A 226 7.48 -8.41 -1.18
C ASP A 226 8.36 -8.58 0.06
N LYS A 227 9.62 -8.92 -0.16
CA LYS A 227 10.62 -8.98 0.91
C LYS A 227 11.93 -8.33 0.52
N ILE A 228 12.57 -7.72 1.51
CA ILE A 228 13.97 -7.31 1.45
C ILE A 228 14.78 -8.22 2.35
N GLU A 229 15.89 -8.74 1.85
CA GLU A 229 16.83 -9.57 2.58
C GLU A 229 18.17 -8.85 2.66
N VAL A 230 18.73 -8.75 3.88
CA VAL A 230 20.07 -8.24 4.12
C VAL A 230 20.91 -9.36 4.72
N CYS A 231 22.06 -9.64 4.12
CA CYS A 231 23.03 -10.61 4.63
C CYS A 231 24.36 -9.90 4.86
N TYR A 232 25.04 -10.24 5.95
CA TYR A 232 26.34 -9.68 6.28
C TYR A 232 27.14 -10.61 7.22
N GLU A 233 28.46 -10.41 7.22
CA GLU A 233 29.40 -11.13 8.10
C GLU A 233 29.69 -10.32 9.37
N VAL A 234 29.93 -11.04 10.46
CA VAL A 234 30.39 -10.49 11.72
C VAL A 234 31.59 -11.31 12.20
N VAL A 235 32.61 -10.63 12.71
CA VAL A 235 33.76 -11.27 13.37
C VAL A 235 33.55 -11.18 14.87
N PHE A 236 33.57 -12.33 15.56
CA PHE A 236 33.43 -12.42 17.00
C PHE A 236 34.79 -12.40 17.66
N LYS A 237 34.93 -11.67 18.76
CA LYS A 237 36.18 -11.57 19.52
C LYS A 237 35.89 -11.40 21.01
N THR A 238 36.40 -12.33 21.81
CA THR A 238 36.38 -12.23 23.27
C THR A 238 37.71 -12.76 23.86
N GLU A 239 38.09 -12.26 25.01
CA GLU A 239 39.18 -12.78 25.82
C GLU A 239 38.65 -13.60 27.00
N SER A 240 37.33 -13.65 27.16
CA SER A 240 36.66 -14.38 28.24
C SER A 240 36.73 -15.89 28.02
N THR A 241 36.99 -16.65 29.06
CA THR A 241 36.89 -18.12 29.07
C THR A 241 35.42 -18.56 29.23
N GLU A 242 34.60 -17.71 29.82
CA GLU A 242 33.17 -17.96 29.96
C GLU A 242 32.43 -17.43 28.70
N PRO A 243 31.34 -18.06 28.29
CA PRO A 243 30.55 -17.60 27.17
C PRO A 243 29.99 -16.20 27.40
N GLU A 244 30.36 -15.25 26.52
CA GLU A 244 29.82 -13.89 26.52
C GLU A 244 28.64 -13.80 25.57
N LYS A 245 27.55 -13.20 26.04
CA LYS A 245 26.37 -12.97 25.24
C LYS A 245 26.54 -11.74 24.34
N ILE A 246 26.40 -11.92 23.04
CA ILE A 246 26.33 -10.87 22.05
C ILE A 246 24.88 -10.67 21.62
N VAL A 247 24.40 -9.45 21.75
CA VAL A 247 23.05 -9.04 21.38
C VAL A 247 23.14 -8.16 20.15
N ASN A 248 22.37 -8.51 19.13
CA ASN A 248 22.31 -7.77 17.89
C ASN A 248 20.85 -7.45 17.54
N THR A 249 20.51 -6.16 17.40
CA THR A 249 19.16 -5.64 17.17
C THR A 249 19.06 -5.07 15.78
N ALA A 250 18.04 -5.45 15.03
CA ALA A 250 17.69 -4.85 13.77
C ALA A 250 16.34 -4.14 13.86
N LYS A 251 16.21 -3.06 13.13
CA LYS A 251 14.98 -2.27 13.00
C LYS A 251 14.65 -2.04 11.54
N ALA A 252 13.37 -1.91 11.24
CA ALA A 252 12.91 -1.52 9.92
C ALA A 252 11.70 -0.59 10.02
N ARG A 253 11.58 0.33 9.08
CA ARG A 253 10.44 1.24 8.92
C ARG A 253 10.29 1.64 7.46
N GLY A 254 9.09 2.04 7.09
CA GLY A 254 8.80 2.70 5.83
C GLY A 254 8.31 4.11 6.04
N ASP A 255 7.74 4.73 5.01
CA ASP A 255 7.14 6.07 5.11
C ASP A 255 5.83 6.05 5.92
N ILE A 256 5.11 4.94 5.88
CA ILE A 256 3.78 4.80 6.49
C ILE A 256 3.82 3.89 7.72
N SER A 257 4.53 2.76 7.63
CA SER A 257 4.58 1.80 8.74
C SER A 257 5.42 2.32 9.92
N PRO A 258 4.99 2.03 11.16
CA PRO A 258 5.82 2.32 12.33
C PRO A 258 7.11 1.48 12.32
N GLU A 259 8.11 1.95 13.08
CA GLU A 259 9.33 1.19 13.30
C GLU A 259 9.03 -0.14 13.99
N ILE A 260 9.57 -1.20 13.45
CA ILE A 260 9.53 -2.55 14.01
C ILE A 260 10.96 -3.04 14.31
N ALA A 261 11.13 -3.98 15.23
CA ALA A 261 12.44 -4.48 15.62
C ALA A 261 12.46 -6.00 15.80
N ALA A 262 13.63 -6.58 15.54
CA ALA A 262 13.96 -7.97 15.86
C ALA A 262 15.35 -8.06 16.47
N GLN A 263 15.54 -9.00 17.39
CA GLN A 263 16.77 -9.21 18.11
C GLN A 263 17.24 -10.65 17.96
N GLN A 264 18.55 -10.82 17.84
CA GLN A 264 19.21 -12.11 17.84
C GLN A 264 20.31 -12.15 18.91
N GLU A 265 20.32 -13.19 19.71
CA GLU A 265 21.35 -13.45 20.72
C GLU A 265 22.23 -14.63 20.29
N VAL A 266 23.53 -14.47 20.46
CA VAL A 266 24.53 -15.53 20.27
C VAL A 266 25.55 -15.50 21.39
N TYR A 267 26.32 -16.56 21.57
CA TYR A 267 27.34 -16.65 22.58
C TYR A 267 28.72 -16.82 21.97
N VAL A 268 29.71 -16.17 22.54
CA VAL A 268 31.11 -16.20 22.11
C VAL A 268 32.00 -16.62 23.27
N LYS A 269 32.94 -17.52 23.03
CA LYS A 269 33.94 -17.96 24.02
C LYS A 269 35.34 -18.04 23.40
N THR A 270 36.39 -17.98 24.21
CA THR A 270 37.75 -18.24 23.75
C THR A 270 37.84 -19.61 23.09
N LYS A 271 38.65 -19.74 22.06
CA LYS A 271 38.96 -21.06 21.49
C LYS A 271 39.71 -21.89 22.53
N ALA A 272 39.22 -23.10 22.81
CA ALA A 272 39.94 -24.01 23.68
C ALA A 272 41.37 -24.24 23.17
N GLU A 273 42.39 -23.98 23.97
CA GLU A 273 43.75 -24.40 23.59
C GLU A 273 43.79 -25.91 23.38
N PRO A 274 44.46 -26.39 22.33
CA PRO A 274 44.64 -27.82 22.17
C PRO A 274 45.39 -28.37 23.36
N THR A 275 44.75 -29.28 24.12
CA THR A 275 45.37 -29.97 25.20
C THR A 275 46.69 -30.60 24.73
N ALA A 276 47.82 -30.14 25.28
CA ALA A 276 49.14 -30.68 24.91
C ALA A 276 49.11 -32.21 25.13
N THR A 277 49.33 -32.94 24.06
CA THR A 277 49.47 -34.41 24.12
C THR A 277 50.62 -34.71 25.05
N PRO A 278 50.44 -35.49 26.14
CA PRO A 278 51.51 -35.80 27.03
C PRO A 278 52.64 -36.49 26.26
N THR A 279 53.82 -35.91 26.32
CA THR A 279 55.04 -36.50 25.75
C THR A 279 55.27 -37.82 26.44
N PRO A 280 55.38 -38.95 25.71
CA PRO A 280 55.68 -40.23 26.33
C PRO A 280 57.02 -40.13 27.08
N SER A 281 57.04 -40.39 28.40
CA SER A 281 58.23 -40.51 29.20
C SER A 281 59.05 -41.65 28.63
N ALA A 282 60.27 -41.34 28.19
CA ALA A 282 61.27 -42.39 27.83
C ALA A 282 61.67 -43.10 29.10
N THR A 283 61.44 -44.40 29.10
CA THR A 283 61.96 -45.41 30.13
C THR A 283 63.37 -45.84 29.69
#